data_0dd930d68c9013172129acb83dd16523
#
_entry.id   0dd930d68c9013172129acb83dd16523
#
_cell.length_a   1.000
_cell.length_b   1.000
_cell.length_c   1.000
_cell.angle_alpha   90.00
_cell.angle_beta   90.00
_cell.angle_gamma   90.00
#
_symmetry.space_group_name_H-M   'P 1'
#
loop_
_entity.id
_entity.type
_entity.pdbx_description
1 polymer ?
#
loop_
_entity_poly.entity_id
_entity_poly.type
_entity_poly.pdbx_seq_one_letter_code
_entity_poly.pdbx_strand_id
1 'polypeptide(L)'
;MKCILLFLSLVCSLSVSAQYCSEVWSPDNGDGTYTNPVINADYSDPDVVAVGDDYYLTASSFNCMPGLPILHSKDLVNWEIIGHALRSQFPDSVRTQHGMGVYAPSIRYHSGEFYIYWGDPDRGIFMVKTKDPAGEWEKPVMVVEGLGYIDTTPLWDEDGRCYLVNGWANSRIGFNGVLTVRELSADGTRAIGEPCIVFD
;
A
#
# COMPACT_ATOMS: atom_id res chain seq x y z
N MET A 1 -32.28 -41.72 -44.41
CA MET A 1 -31.17 -41.12 -43.69
C MET A 1 -31.46 -39.67 -43.47
N LYS A 2 -31.81 -39.23 -42.25
CA LYS A 2 -32.07 -37.84 -41.89
C LYS A 2 -30.82 -37.33 -41.15
N CYS A 3 -30.07 -36.40 -41.77
CA CYS A 3 -28.99 -35.69 -41.13
C CYS A 3 -29.55 -34.63 -40.17
N ILE A 4 -29.31 -34.78 -38.90
CA ILE A 4 -29.56 -33.76 -37.86
C ILE A 4 -28.33 -32.90 -37.77
N LEU A 5 -28.39 -31.64 -38.24
CA LEU A 5 -27.36 -30.62 -37.97
C LEU A 5 -27.58 -30.10 -36.56
N LEU A 6 -26.61 -30.38 -35.68
CA LEU A 6 -26.50 -29.75 -34.35
C LEU A 6 -25.87 -28.37 -34.53
N PHE A 7 -26.64 -27.31 -34.32
CA PHE A 7 -26.10 -25.95 -34.15
C PHE A 7 -25.58 -25.79 -32.70
N LEU A 8 -24.27 -25.77 -32.54
CA LEU A 8 -23.64 -25.40 -31.28
C LEU A 8 -23.59 -23.86 -31.20
N SER A 9 -24.53 -23.23 -30.47
CA SER A 9 -24.48 -21.82 -30.18
C SER A 9 -23.46 -21.56 -29.09
N LEU A 10 -22.30 -20.97 -29.46
CA LEU A 10 -21.29 -20.47 -28.54
C LEU A 10 -21.84 -19.20 -27.88
N VAL A 11 -22.36 -19.32 -26.66
CA VAL A 11 -22.73 -18.17 -25.83
C VAL A 11 -21.45 -17.59 -25.25
N CYS A 12 -20.92 -16.54 -25.87
CA CYS A 12 -19.86 -15.71 -25.29
C CYS A 12 -20.49 -14.88 -24.17
N SER A 13 -20.33 -15.30 -22.93
CA SER A 13 -20.67 -14.47 -21.76
C SER A 13 -19.68 -13.32 -21.68
N LEU A 14 -20.06 -12.16 -22.19
CA LEU A 14 -19.40 -10.91 -21.90
C LEU A 14 -19.71 -10.57 -20.44
N SER A 15 -18.73 -10.78 -19.56
CA SER A 15 -18.78 -10.23 -18.21
C SER A 15 -18.62 -8.71 -18.32
N VAL A 16 -19.73 -8.00 -18.37
CA VAL A 16 -19.74 -6.55 -18.18
C VAL A 16 -19.51 -6.34 -16.70
N SER A 17 -18.29 -6.02 -16.31
CA SER A 17 -18.00 -5.45 -14.99
C SER A 17 -18.67 -4.07 -14.98
N ALA A 18 -19.81 -3.94 -14.31
CA ALA A 18 -20.40 -2.65 -14.08
C ALA A 18 -19.50 -1.91 -13.08
N GLN A 19 -18.69 -0.98 -13.58
CA GLN A 19 -17.93 -0.08 -12.75
C GLN A 19 -18.95 0.77 -11.97
N TYR A 20 -18.91 0.68 -10.63
CA TYR A 20 -19.76 1.49 -9.78
C TYR A 20 -19.31 2.94 -9.88
N CYS A 21 -20.14 3.78 -10.51
CA CYS A 21 -19.94 5.22 -10.48
C CYS A 21 -20.73 5.82 -9.31
N SER A 22 -20.07 6.60 -8.48
CA SER A 22 -20.73 7.36 -7.41
C SER A 22 -21.67 8.41 -8.03
N GLU A 23 -22.91 8.47 -7.55
CA GLU A 23 -23.84 9.54 -7.90
C GLU A 23 -23.51 10.88 -7.24
N VAL A 24 -22.63 10.87 -6.24
CA VAL A 24 -22.25 12.05 -5.43
C VAL A 24 -21.00 12.73 -5.97
N TRP A 25 -20.02 11.93 -6.41
CA TRP A 25 -18.74 12.41 -6.91
C TRP A 25 -18.19 11.50 -8.00
N SER A 26 -17.83 12.07 -9.14
CA SER A 26 -17.05 11.43 -10.19
C SER A 26 -15.95 12.38 -10.63
N PRO A 27 -14.69 12.00 -10.50
CA PRO A 27 -13.58 12.82 -10.98
C PRO A 27 -13.45 12.83 -12.49
N ASP A 28 -13.84 11.74 -13.17
CA ASP A 28 -13.76 11.59 -14.62
C ASP A 28 -14.91 12.33 -15.30
N ASN A 29 -14.58 13.28 -16.18
CA ASN A 29 -15.55 14.08 -16.92
C ASN A 29 -16.05 13.38 -18.20
N GLY A 30 -15.47 12.23 -18.58
CA GLY A 30 -15.84 11.43 -19.75
C GLY A 30 -15.36 12.01 -21.09
N ASP A 31 -14.57 13.05 -21.08
CA ASP A 31 -14.04 13.74 -22.28
C ASP A 31 -12.51 13.73 -22.36
N GLY A 32 -11.85 12.93 -21.51
CA GLY A 32 -10.40 12.87 -21.37
C GLY A 32 -9.82 13.89 -20.39
N THR A 33 -10.68 14.60 -19.66
CA THR A 33 -10.29 15.51 -18.57
C THR A 33 -10.82 14.96 -17.24
N TYR A 34 -10.28 15.49 -16.13
CA TYR A 34 -10.73 15.13 -14.78
C TYR A 34 -10.82 16.36 -13.87
N THR A 35 -11.54 16.19 -12.78
CA THR A 35 -11.74 17.22 -11.74
C THR A 35 -11.16 16.74 -10.40
N ASN A 36 -10.35 17.56 -9.76
CA ASN A 36 -9.82 17.29 -8.43
C ASN A 36 -10.87 17.54 -7.32
N PRO A 37 -10.80 16.75 -6.22
CA PRO A 37 -9.89 15.65 -5.96
C PRO A 37 -10.29 14.39 -6.75
N VAL A 38 -9.31 13.63 -7.25
CA VAL A 38 -9.59 12.34 -7.93
C VAL A 38 -10.17 11.30 -6.98
N ILE A 39 -9.90 11.42 -5.69
CA ILE A 39 -10.52 10.63 -4.61
C ILE A 39 -11.13 11.61 -3.61
N ASN A 40 -12.48 11.65 -3.55
CA ASN A 40 -13.21 12.50 -2.60
C ASN A 40 -13.51 11.69 -1.32
N ALA A 41 -12.47 11.26 -0.64
CA ALA A 41 -12.53 10.47 0.60
C ALA A 41 -11.24 10.70 1.42
N ASP A 42 -11.25 10.22 2.67
CA ASP A 42 -10.11 10.33 3.59
C ASP A 42 -9.08 9.23 3.32
N TYR A 43 -8.16 9.51 2.40
CA TYR A 43 -6.97 8.72 2.09
C TYR A 43 -5.73 9.59 2.29
N SER A 44 -5.38 9.84 3.55
CA SER A 44 -4.24 10.66 3.95
C SER A 44 -2.91 9.95 3.65
N ASP A 45 -1.87 10.73 3.35
CA ASP A 45 -0.51 10.25 3.09
C ASP A 45 -0.48 9.11 2.06
N PRO A 46 -1.10 9.27 0.88
CA PRO A 46 -1.17 8.21 -0.10
C PRO A 46 0.18 7.97 -0.75
N ASP A 47 0.51 6.70 -0.98
CA ASP A 47 1.65 6.28 -1.79
C ASP A 47 1.18 5.34 -2.91
N VAL A 48 1.77 5.46 -4.11
CA VAL A 48 1.36 4.77 -5.33
C VAL A 48 2.53 4.07 -5.99
N VAL A 49 2.28 2.85 -6.46
CA VAL A 49 3.23 2.11 -7.31
C VAL A 49 2.59 1.71 -8.63
N ALA A 50 3.35 1.83 -9.73
CA ALA A 50 2.96 1.34 -11.04
C ALA A 50 3.53 -0.06 -11.29
N VAL A 51 2.69 -0.98 -11.78
CA VAL A 51 3.09 -2.33 -12.15
C VAL A 51 2.46 -2.68 -13.50
N GLY A 52 3.26 -2.64 -14.56
CA GLY A 52 2.74 -2.72 -15.93
C GLY A 52 1.81 -1.53 -16.23
N ASP A 53 0.57 -1.82 -16.61
CA ASP A 53 -0.46 -0.82 -16.92
C ASP A 53 -1.40 -0.56 -15.73
N ASP A 54 -1.04 -1.03 -14.54
CA ASP A 54 -1.83 -0.93 -13.32
C ASP A 54 -1.16 -0.03 -12.29
N TYR A 55 -1.99 0.70 -11.54
CA TYR A 55 -1.56 1.53 -10.41
C TYR A 55 -2.21 1.02 -9.13
N TYR A 56 -1.40 0.91 -8.08
CA TYR A 56 -1.85 0.48 -6.76
C TYR A 56 -1.49 1.54 -5.73
N LEU A 57 -2.48 1.91 -4.92
CA LEU A 57 -2.37 2.92 -3.88
C LEU A 57 -2.65 2.32 -2.52
N THR A 58 -1.86 2.72 -1.53
CA THR A 58 -2.19 2.56 -0.12
C THR A 58 -2.18 3.92 0.57
N ALA A 59 -2.79 3.99 1.76
CA ALA A 59 -2.87 5.23 2.53
C ALA A 59 -2.90 4.95 4.03
N SER A 60 -2.75 6.00 4.82
CA SER A 60 -2.93 5.98 6.26
C SER A 60 -4.32 5.47 6.67
N SER A 61 -4.37 4.78 7.80
CA SER A 61 -5.61 4.31 8.44
C SER A 61 -5.51 4.53 9.95
N PHE A 62 -5.59 5.80 10.36
CA PHE A 62 -5.30 6.24 11.73
C PHE A 62 -6.24 5.66 12.79
N ASN A 63 -7.51 5.47 12.42
CA ASN A 63 -8.60 5.31 13.36
C ASN A 63 -9.46 4.07 13.11
N CYS A 64 -9.13 3.27 12.13
CA CYS A 64 -9.97 2.16 11.69
C CYS A 64 -9.19 0.91 11.32
N MET A 65 -9.86 -0.22 11.46
CA MET A 65 -9.49 -1.51 10.89
C MET A 65 -10.68 -2.07 10.11
N PRO A 66 -10.43 -2.74 8.99
CA PRO A 66 -9.15 -3.08 8.40
C PRO A 66 -8.34 -1.84 8.01
N GLY A 67 -7.02 -1.90 8.15
CA GLY A 67 -6.08 -0.85 7.78
C GLY A 67 -5.32 -1.15 6.51
N LEU A 68 -4.49 -0.19 6.07
CA LEU A 68 -3.73 -0.28 4.82
C LEU A 68 -4.67 -0.59 3.64
N PRO A 69 -5.59 0.33 3.28
CA PRO A 69 -6.46 0.14 2.14
C PRO A 69 -5.65 -0.04 0.87
N ILE A 70 -6.10 -0.91 -0.02
CA ILE A 70 -5.49 -1.12 -1.33
C ILE A 70 -6.49 -0.68 -2.38
N LEU A 71 -6.10 0.35 -3.12
CA LEU A 71 -6.87 0.84 -4.25
C LEU A 71 -6.13 0.50 -5.55
N HIS A 72 -6.90 0.27 -6.59
CA HIS A 72 -6.42 -0.02 -7.93
C HIS A 72 -6.97 0.98 -8.92
N SER A 73 -6.15 1.36 -9.91
CA SER A 73 -6.54 2.19 -11.03
C SER A 73 -5.77 1.80 -12.30
N LYS A 74 -6.37 2.11 -13.46
CA LYS A 74 -5.71 2.01 -14.79
C LYS A 74 -5.27 3.38 -15.32
N ASP A 75 -5.67 4.48 -14.70
CA ASP A 75 -5.54 5.82 -15.26
C ASP A 75 -5.21 6.91 -14.22
N LEU A 76 -5.06 6.54 -12.94
CA LEU A 76 -4.85 7.44 -11.79
C LEU A 76 -6.03 8.36 -11.48
N VAL A 77 -7.14 8.23 -12.17
CA VAL A 77 -8.37 9.03 -12.01
C VAL A 77 -9.49 8.19 -11.42
N ASN A 78 -9.70 7.01 -11.99
CA ASN A 78 -10.74 6.08 -11.57
C ASN A 78 -10.12 5.04 -10.63
N TRP A 79 -10.48 5.12 -9.33
CA TRP A 79 -9.93 4.26 -8.28
C TRP A 79 -10.98 3.33 -7.70
N GLU A 80 -10.62 2.08 -7.49
CA GLU A 80 -11.44 1.05 -6.87
C GLU A 80 -10.72 0.45 -5.66
N ILE A 81 -11.44 0.28 -4.52
CA ILE A 81 -10.91 -0.44 -3.37
C ILE A 81 -10.97 -1.94 -3.68
N ILE A 82 -9.82 -2.59 -3.74
CA ILE A 82 -9.71 -4.02 -4.02
C ILE A 82 -9.43 -4.86 -2.77
N GLY A 83 -9.03 -4.23 -1.66
CA GLY A 83 -8.75 -4.94 -0.41
C GLY A 83 -8.13 -4.07 0.67
N HIS A 84 -7.60 -4.76 1.69
CA HIS A 84 -6.84 -4.16 2.79
C HIS A 84 -5.69 -5.09 3.16
N ALA A 85 -4.50 -4.54 3.29
CA ALA A 85 -3.31 -5.33 3.62
C ALA A 85 -3.21 -5.69 5.12
N LEU A 86 -3.91 -4.98 5.99
CA LEU A 86 -3.90 -5.20 7.43
C LEU A 86 -5.33 -5.44 7.96
N ARG A 87 -5.68 -6.69 8.24
CA ARG A 87 -7.03 -7.08 8.67
C ARG A 87 -7.34 -6.73 10.12
N SER A 88 -6.32 -6.74 10.98
CA SER A 88 -6.41 -6.41 12.40
C SER A 88 -5.19 -5.62 12.84
N GLN A 89 -5.32 -4.89 13.95
CA GLN A 89 -4.17 -4.17 14.54
C GLN A 89 -3.02 -5.12 14.84
N PHE A 90 -1.79 -4.67 14.55
CA PHE A 90 -0.58 -5.43 14.84
C PHE A 90 0.39 -4.59 15.70
N PRO A 91 1.08 -5.20 16.67
CA PRO A 91 0.93 -6.58 17.16
C PRO A 91 -0.46 -6.86 17.77
N ASP A 92 -0.87 -8.13 17.84
CA ASP A 92 -2.19 -8.55 18.35
C ASP A 92 -2.50 -8.08 19.79
N SER A 93 -1.46 -7.71 20.56
CA SER A 93 -1.57 -7.13 21.89
C SER A 93 -2.07 -5.68 21.88
N VAL A 94 -2.07 -5.02 20.74
CA VAL A 94 -2.51 -3.63 20.58
C VAL A 94 -3.98 -3.59 20.21
N ARG A 95 -4.76 -2.84 21.00
CA ARG A 95 -6.18 -2.63 20.69
C ARG A 95 -6.32 -1.52 19.66
N THR A 96 -7.22 -1.71 18.71
CA THR A 96 -7.62 -0.63 17.79
C THR A 96 -8.20 0.53 18.59
N GLN A 97 -7.62 1.70 18.44
CA GLN A 97 -8.03 2.94 19.12
C GLN A 97 -7.85 4.12 18.16
N HIS A 98 -8.56 5.21 18.45
CA HIS A 98 -8.38 6.46 17.74
C HIS A 98 -6.90 6.93 17.80
N GLY A 99 -6.31 7.24 16.66
CA GLY A 99 -4.93 7.68 16.56
C GLY A 99 -3.86 6.61 16.86
N MET A 100 -4.23 5.33 16.85
CA MET A 100 -3.31 4.20 17.10
C MET A 100 -3.23 3.24 15.90
N GLY A 101 -3.72 3.67 14.74
CA GLY A 101 -3.67 2.90 13.50
C GLY A 101 -2.35 3.06 12.76
N VAL A 102 -2.41 2.94 11.44
CA VAL A 102 -1.25 3.04 10.55
C VAL A 102 -1.09 4.47 10.03
N TYR A 103 0.12 4.98 10.05
CA TYR A 103 0.51 6.29 9.55
C TYR A 103 1.46 6.16 8.37
N ALA A 104 1.27 7.01 7.34
CA ALA A 104 2.15 7.23 6.21
C ALA A 104 2.85 5.94 5.71
N PRO A 105 2.09 4.93 5.23
CA PRO A 105 2.68 3.72 4.66
C PRO A 105 3.33 4.02 3.31
N SER A 106 4.29 3.20 2.92
CA SER A 106 4.83 3.19 1.56
C SER A 106 4.58 1.84 0.87
N ILE A 107 4.20 1.86 -0.40
CA ILE A 107 3.99 0.66 -1.23
C ILE A 107 5.07 0.58 -2.30
N ARG A 108 5.67 -0.61 -2.45
CA ARG A 108 6.67 -0.89 -3.50
C ARG A 108 6.39 -2.24 -4.14
N TYR A 109 6.86 -2.40 -5.38
CA TYR A 109 6.83 -3.67 -6.09
C TYR A 109 8.25 -4.07 -6.43
N HIS A 110 8.65 -5.25 -5.97
CA HIS A 110 9.99 -5.79 -6.21
C HIS A 110 9.93 -7.30 -6.40
N SER A 111 10.63 -7.82 -7.43
CA SER A 111 10.77 -9.27 -7.69
C SER A 111 9.46 -10.06 -7.69
N GLY A 112 8.38 -9.44 -8.22
CA GLY A 112 7.08 -10.10 -8.35
C GLY A 112 6.20 -10.05 -7.09
N GLU A 113 6.57 -9.28 -6.08
CA GLU A 113 5.82 -9.11 -4.84
C GLU A 113 5.58 -7.63 -4.54
N PHE A 114 4.44 -7.33 -3.92
CA PHE A 114 4.14 -6.03 -3.33
C PHE A 114 4.61 -6.02 -1.88
N TYR A 115 5.19 -4.91 -1.46
CA TYR A 115 5.66 -4.64 -0.11
C TYR A 115 5.02 -3.35 0.39
N ILE A 116 4.50 -3.37 1.62
CA ILE A 116 4.07 -2.15 2.31
C ILE A 116 4.83 -2.05 3.62
N TYR A 117 5.48 -0.90 3.84
CA TYR A 117 6.15 -0.57 5.08
C TYR A 117 5.42 0.56 5.78
N TRP A 118 5.45 0.55 7.10
CA TRP A 118 4.98 1.67 7.93
C TRP A 118 5.78 1.79 9.21
N GLY A 119 5.88 3.02 9.71
CA GLY A 119 6.44 3.32 11.02
C GLY A 119 5.35 3.32 12.08
N ASP A 120 5.62 2.68 13.20
CA ASP A 120 4.90 2.84 14.46
C ASP A 120 5.84 3.55 15.44
N PRO A 121 5.55 4.81 15.81
CA PRO A 121 6.50 5.61 16.60
C PRO A 121 6.70 5.10 18.03
N ASP A 122 5.86 4.20 18.49
CA ASP A 122 5.92 3.59 19.82
C ASP A 122 6.60 2.21 19.83
N ARG A 123 6.83 1.58 18.64
CA ARG A 123 7.27 0.17 18.54
C ARG A 123 8.36 -0.07 17.54
N GLY A 124 8.27 0.52 16.34
CA GLY A 124 9.27 0.26 15.31
C GLY A 124 8.75 0.38 13.89
N ILE A 125 9.44 -0.25 12.97
CA ILE A 125 9.06 -0.32 11.55
C ILE A 125 8.55 -1.72 11.25
N PHE A 126 7.39 -1.78 10.61
CA PHE A 126 6.73 -3.00 10.19
C PHE A 126 6.60 -3.07 8.68
N MET A 127 6.43 -4.29 8.17
CA MET A 127 6.12 -4.54 6.78
C MET A 127 5.14 -5.71 6.61
N VAL A 128 4.41 -5.69 5.51
CA VAL A 128 3.66 -6.82 4.96
C VAL A 128 3.97 -6.98 3.48
N LYS A 129 3.79 -8.17 2.94
CA LYS A 129 3.96 -8.41 1.50
C LYS A 129 2.95 -9.41 0.95
N THR A 130 2.77 -9.38 -0.37
CA THR A 130 1.93 -10.33 -1.12
C THR A 130 2.34 -10.37 -2.58
N LYS A 131 1.96 -11.44 -3.28
CA LYS A 131 2.02 -11.53 -4.75
C LYS A 131 0.74 -11.03 -5.41
N ASP A 132 -0.37 -11.04 -4.68
CA ASP A 132 -1.68 -10.62 -5.17
C ASP A 132 -2.25 -9.52 -4.27
N PRO A 133 -2.23 -8.24 -4.70
CA PRO A 133 -2.67 -7.13 -3.87
C PRO A 133 -4.17 -7.14 -3.55
N ALA A 134 -4.98 -7.85 -4.34
CA ALA A 134 -6.41 -8.06 -4.07
C ALA A 134 -6.68 -9.27 -3.16
N GLY A 135 -5.68 -10.12 -2.94
CA GLY A 135 -5.76 -11.35 -2.18
C GLY A 135 -5.34 -11.20 -0.71
N GLU A 136 -4.78 -12.30 -0.21
CA GLU A 136 -4.28 -12.37 1.16
C GLU A 136 -2.88 -11.76 1.25
N TRP A 137 -2.66 -10.94 2.26
CA TRP A 137 -1.35 -10.43 2.64
C TRP A 137 -0.75 -11.29 3.74
N GLU A 138 0.58 -11.45 3.72
CA GLU A 138 1.31 -12.17 4.76
C GLU A 138 1.12 -11.47 6.13
N LYS A 139 1.45 -12.18 7.19
CA LYS A 139 1.45 -11.58 8.54
C LYS A 139 2.51 -10.48 8.61
N PRO A 140 2.22 -9.37 9.31
CA PRO A 140 3.20 -8.31 9.52
C PRO A 140 4.49 -8.82 10.15
N VAL A 141 5.61 -8.27 9.69
CA VAL A 141 6.96 -8.51 10.24
C VAL A 141 7.49 -7.22 10.83
N MET A 142 8.06 -7.28 12.03
CA MET A 142 8.83 -6.17 12.60
C MET A 142 10.22 -6.15 11.95
N VAL A 143 10.50 -5.14 11.16
CA VAL A 143 11.78 -4.97 10.44
C VAL A 143 12.85 -4.31 11.31
N VAL A 144 12.41 -3.34 12.11
CA VAL A 144 13.24 -2.59 13.05
C VAL A 144 12.46 -2.36 14.32
N GLU A 145 13.01 -2.67 15.48
CA GLU A 145 12.46 -2.34 16.78
C GLU A 145 12.99 -0.98 17.26
N GLY A 146 12.17 -0.16 17.91
CA GLY A 146 12.58 1.09 18.53
C GLY A 146 11.50 2.17 18.50
N LEU A 147 11.83 3.34 19.08
CA LEU A 147 10.92 4.47 19.20
C LEU A 147 11.14 5.52 18.10
N GLY A 148 10.09 6.24 17.77
CA GLY A 148 10.15 7.45 16.94
C GLY A 148 10.14 7.23 15.43
N TYR A 149 10.05 6.01 14.92
CA TYR A 149 10.04 5.73 13.49
C TYR A 149 8.73 6.15 12.84
N ILE A 150 8.82 6.98 11.78
CA ILE A 150 7.71 7.41 10.94
C ILE A 150 8.15 7.47 9.47
N ASP A 151 7.18 7.53 8.55
CA ASP A 151 7.34 7.88 7.13
C ASP A 151 8.40 7.00 6.45
N THR A 152 8.28 5.70 6.60
CA THR A 152 9.29 4.74 6.14
C THR A 152 9.12 4.38 4.68
N THR A 153 10.23 4.30 3.93
CA THR A 153 10.19 3.87 2.53
C THR A 153 11.40 2.99 2.18
N PRO A 154 11.19 1.81 1.58
CA PRO A 154 12.27 0.96 1.11
C PRO A 154 12.70 1.32 -0.31
N LEU A 155 13.94 1.00 -0.63
CA LEU A 155 14.53 1.06 -1.96
C LEU A 155 15.37 -0.19 -2.20
N TRP A 156 15.06 -0.94 -3.25
CA TRP A 156 15.96 -1.95 -3.80
C TRP A 156 16.81 -1.30 -4.88
N ASP A 157 18.12 -1.32 -4.71
CA ASP A 157 19.08 -0.75 -5.63
C ASP A 157 19.42 -1.75 -6.76
N GLU A 158 20.04 -1.26 -7.82
CA GLU A 158 20.45 -2.06 -8.98
C GLU A 158 21.49 -3.14 -8.63
N ASP A 159 22.24 -2.94 -7.55
CA ASP A 159 23.23 -3.91 -7.05
C ASP A 159 22.60 -5.03 -6.19
N GLY A 160 21.27 -5.04 -6.03
CA GLY A 160 20.51 -6.03 -5.28
C GLY A 160 20.46 -5.79 -3.76
N ARG A 161 21.01 -4.67 -3.29
CA ARG A 161 20.87 -4.25 -1.88
C ARG A 161 19.54 -3.57 -1.65
N CYS A 162 19.02 -3.73 -0.45
CA CYS A 162 17.82 -3.06 0.00
C CYS A 162 18.15 -2.03 1.09
N TYR A 163 17.59 -0.85 0.96
CA TYR A 163 17.75 0.24 1.92
C TYR A 163 16.39 0.70 2.42
N LEU A 164 16.35 1.22 3.63
CA LEU A 164 15.15 1.79 4.25
C LEU A 164 15.48 3.19 4.76
N VAL A 165 14.74 4.17 4.26
CA VAL A 165 14.77 5.54 4.77
C VAL A 165 13.61 5.73 5.74
N ASN A 166 13.82 6.48 6.81
CA ASN A 166 12.76 6.87 7.73
C ASN A 166 12.94 8.29 8.26
N GLY A 167 11.81 8.93 8.59
CA GLY A 167 11.73 10.12 9.41
C GLY A 167 11.61 9.78 10.89
N TRP A 168 11.50 10.85 11.73
CA TRP A 168 11.49 10.75 13.17
C TRP A 168 10.39 11.57 13.83
N ALA A 169 9.67 10.96 14.75
CA ALA A 169 8.56 11.57 15.47
C ALA A 169 9.06 12.36 16.69
N ASN A 170 9.07 13.69 16.60
CA ASN A 170 9.46 14.57 17.71
C ASN A 170 8.73 14.27 19.03
N SER A 171 7.46 13.87 18.93
CA SER A 171 6.66 13.54 20.12
C SER A 171 7.15 12.33 20.92
N ARG A 172 8.04 11.52 20.37
CA ARG A 172 8.59 10.30 20.99
C ARG A 172 10.05 10.41 21.36
N ILE A 173 10.84 11.14 20.56
CA ILE A 173 12.29 11.17 20.70
C ILE A 173 12.88 12.59 20.84
N GLY A 174 12.03 13.64 20.80
CA GLY A 174 12.43 15.02 21.05
C GLY A 174 13.07 15.77 19.89
N PHE A 175 13.11 15.17 18.69
CA PHE A 175 13.57 15.82 17.47
C PHE A 175 12.78 15.35 16.24
N ASN A 176 12.85 16.12 15.16
CA ASN A 176 12.33 15.82 13.81
C ASN A 176 13.21 16.53 12.78
N GLY A 177 12.81 16.49 11.50
CA GLY A 177 13.56 17.15 10.42
C GLY A 177 14.79 16.37 9.96
N VAL A 178 15.05 15.21 10.54
CA VAL A 178 16.17 14.34 10.20
C VAL A 178 15.67 13.11 9.44
N LEU A 179 16.37 12.75 8.35
CA LEU A 179 16.17 11.46 7.69
C LEU A 179 17.36 10.55 7.91
N THR A 180 17.08 9.31 8.22
CA THR A 180 18.08 8.26 8.32
C THR A 180 17.86 7.15 7.30
N VAL A 181 18.96 6.56 6.81
CA VAL A 181 18.95 5.38 5.97
C VAL A 181 19.65 4.23 6.68
N ARG A 182 19.18 3.02 6.46
CA ARG A 182 19.84 1.78 6.85
C ARG A 182 19.73 0.72 5.80
N GLU A 183 20.67 -0.19 5.76
CA GLU A 183 20.62 -1.36 4.90
C GLU A 183 19.70 -2.42 5.52
N LEU A 184 18.86 -3.04 4.67
CA LEU A 184 18.05 -4.21 4.97
C LEU A 184 18.64 -5.47 4.35
N SER A 185 18.22 -6.63 4.83
CA SER A 185 18.39 -7.89 4.09
C SER A 185 17.80 -7.77 2.69
N ALA A 186 18.35 -8.47 1.72
CA ALA A 186 17.92 -8.38 0.31
C ALA A 186 16.41 -8.66 0.09
N ASP A 187 15.81 -9.46 0.97
CA ASP A 187 14.37 -9.73 0.99
C ASP A 187 13.54 -8.64 1.71
N GLY A 188 14.18 -7.59 2.23
CA GLY A 188 13.54 -6.47 2.90
C GLY A 188 12.98 -6.74 4.30
N THR A 189 13.14 -7.96 4.84
CA THR A 189 12.43 -8.38 6.06
C THR A 189 13.08 -7.92 7.38
N ARG A 190 14.33 -7.50 7.37
CA ARG A 190 15.05 -7.10 8.60
C ARG A 190 16.19 -6.13 8.31
N ALA A 191 16.49 -5.28 9.27
CA ALA A 191 17.68 -4.43 9.26
C ALA A 191 18.95 -5.26 9.45
N ILE A 192 20.00 -4.94 8.67
CA ILE A 192 21.33 -5.57 8.77
C ILE A 192 22.44 -4.55 9.00
N GLY A 193 22.18 -3.27 8.78
CA GLY A 193 23.12 -2.17 8.96
C GLY A 193 22.70 -1.19 10.06
N GLU A 194 23.68 -0.43 10.55
CA GLU A 194 23.43 0.70 11.44
C GLU A 194 22.84 1.88 10.64
N PRO A 195 21.97 2.68 11.24
CA PRO A 195 21.43 3.86 10.56
C PRO A 195 22.48 4.95 10.40
N CYS A 196 22.47 5.63 9.25
CA CYS A 196 23.21 6.87 9.04
C CYS A 196 22.27 8.01 8.65
N ILE A 197 22.61 9.23 9.10
CA ILE A 197 21.89 10.44 8.73
C ILE A 197 22.20 10.77 7.28
N VAL A 198 21.16 11.01 6.48
CA VAL A 198 21.27 11.42 5.08
C VAL A 198 20.69 12.81 4.82
N PHE A 199 19.92 13.32 5.77
CA PHE A 199 19.39 14.69 5.77
C PHE A 199 19.23 15.16 7.22
N ASP A 200 19.67 16.43 7.48
CA ASP A 200 19.57 17.12 8.79
C ASP A 200 19.33 18.64 8.56
#